data_7257bb0a7b3a8d4141ced6e52fc30fe3
#
_entry.id   7257bb0a7b3a8d4141ced6e52fc30fe3
#
_cell.length_a   1.000
_cell.length_b   1.000
_cell.length_c   1.000
_cell.angle_alpha   90.00
_cell.angle_beta   90.00
_cell.angle_gamma   90.00
#
_symmetry.space_group_name_H-M   'P 1'
#
loop_
_entity.id
_entity.type
_entity.pdbx_description
1 polymer ?
#
loop_
_entity_poly.entity_id
_entity_poly.type
_entity_poly.pdbx_seq_one_letter_code
_entity_poly.pdbx_strand_id
1 'polypeptide(L)'
;MRRLAVIHHRHMDWVPALQEAEPRLEIRGWHPREAQEADGSWLSEAEALFTWRFPVGFLARMPRLKWIQNSGAGVDHLVGNAEIGPDIVITRADGAFGFWMARYVLGHLLSEAQRMAEGAASQATATWNSKLIPEDLSGRSALVLGFGRIGRQIGRALRELGLEVHGFVRTPRADDEFPLHGAGDLPAHLPGARLLVLCAPLTEATRGLVDARLLACGNPGLTLINVGRGEQVVAADLLAALDAGHLGRAVLDVFPVEPLPGNSPLWRHSKITVTPHHSGPSTPRAMIPDIQDNLRRYAEGLPPMGAVDRGRGY
;
A
#
# COMPACT_ATOMS: atom_id res chain seq x y z
N MET A 1 2.85 27.98 -20.78
CA MET A 1 2.85 27.13 -19.57
C MET A 1 2.69 25.70 -20.00
N ARG A 2 3.37 24.73 -19.34
CA ARG A 2 3.13 23.31 -19.57
C ARG A 2 1.84 22.87 -18.90
N ARG A 3 1.14 21.91 -19.50
CA ARG A 3 -0.18 21.46 -19.05
C ARG A 3 -0.09 20.12 -18.32
N LEU A 4 -0.68 20.07 -17.13
CA LEU A 4 -0.84 18.85 -16.33
C LEU A 4 -2.35 18.54 -16.19
N ALA A 5 -2.78 17.43 -16.77
CA ALA A 5 -4.13 16.92 -16.57
C ALA A 5 -4.23 16.14 -15.25
N VAL A 6 -5.35 16.29 -14.54
CA VAL A 6 -5.64 15.55 -13.30
C VAL A 6 -6.91 14.73 -13.51
N ILE A 7 -6.80 13.41 -13.48
CA ILE A 7 -7.96 12.51 -13.48
C ILE A 7 -8.01 11.81 -12.13
N HIS A 8 -8.86 12.29 -11.24
CA HIS A 8 -8.94 11.78 -9.88
C HIS A 8 -10.31 12.04 -9.25
N HIS A 9 -10.85 11.08 -8.46
CA HIS A 9 -12.15 11.25 -7.80
C HIS A 9 -12.18 12.44 -6.82
N ARG A 10 -11.02 12.88 -6.34
CA ARG A 10 -10.82 14.07 -5.50
C ARG A 10 -10.09 15.19 -6.25
N HIS A 11 -10.34 15.35 -7.55
CA HIS A 11 -9.65 16.36 -8.36
C HIS A 11 -9.81 17.79 -7.80
N MET A 12 -10.96 18.08 -7.16
CA MET A 12 -11.21 19.37 -6.51
C MET A 12 -10.22 19.70 -5.37
N ASP A 13 -9.67 18.68 -4.69
CA ASP A 13 -8.63 18.84 -3.67
C ASP A 13 -7.24 18.92 -4.31
N TRP A 14 -7.03 18.13 -5.38
CA TRP A 14 -5.72 17.99 -5.99
C TRP A 14 -5.32 19.16 -6.86
N VAL A 15 -6.24 19.72 -7.67
CA VAL A 15 -5.90 20.80 -8.60
C VAL A 15 -5.38 22.03 -7.88
N PRO A 16 -6.05 22.58 -6.84
CA PRO A 16 -5.54 23.73 -6.11
C PRO A 16 -4.18 23.45 -5.45
N ALA A 17 -4.03 22.27 -4.84
CA ALA A 17 -2.81 21.92 -4.13
C ALA A 17 -1.60 21.72 -5.07
N LEU A 18 -1.81 21.12 -6.24
CA LEU A 18 -0.78 20.98 -7.27
C LEU A 18 -0.44 22.35 -7.90
N GLN A 19 -1.44 23.22 -8.08
CA GLN A 19 -1.24 24.58 -8.60
C GLN A 19 -0.46 25.45 -7.60
N GLU A 20 -0.69 25.29 -6.30
CA GLU A 20 0.08 25.95 -5.24
C GLU A 20 1.52 25.42 -5.20
N ALA A 21 1.71 24.10 -5.33
CA ALA A 21 3.02 23.46 -5.30
C ALA A 21 3.90 23.85 -6.51
N GLU A 22 3.30 24.07 -7.70
CA GLU A 22 4.02 24.50 -8.90
C GLU A 22 3.16 25.48 -9.74
N PRO A 23 3.22 26.79 -9.42
CA PRO A 23 2.41 27.83 -10.07
C PRO A 23 2.68 28.03 -11.56
N ARG A 24 3.83 27.55 -12.07
CA ARG A 24 4.21 27.67 -13.48
C ARG A 24 3.50 26.68 -14.40
N LEU A 25 2.76 25.71 -13.86
CA LEU A 25 1.95 24.78 -14.63
C LEU A 25 0.54 25.32 -14.87
N GLU A 26 -0.07 24.97 -15.99
CA GLU A 26 -1.51 25.09 -16.22
C GLU A 26 -2.15 23.75 -15.86
N ILE A 27 -2.94 23.70 -14.78
CA ILE A 27 -3.47 22.44 -14.23
C ILE A 27 -5.01 22.46 -14.34
N ARG A 28 -5.58 21.43 -14.98
CA ARG A 28 -7.03 21.20 -15.01
C ARG A 28 -7.34 19.79 -14.56
N GLY A 29 -8.47 19.62 -13.88
CA GLY A 29 -8.84 18.34 -13.32
C GLY A 29 -10.30 17.98 -13.57
N TRP A 30 -10.52 16.66 -13.67
CA TRP A 30 -11.83 16.06 -13.89
C TRP A 30 -12.01 14.83 -13.02
N HIS A 31 -13.24 14.60 -12.61
CA HIS A 31 -13.63 13.32 -12.02
C HIS A 31 -13.53 12.22 -13.11
N PRO A 32 -13.09 10.99 -12.81
CA PRO A 32 -12.99 9.93 -13.83
C PRO A 32 -14.27 9.67 -14.62
N ARG A 33 -15.46 9.87 -14.02
CA ARG A 33 -16.76 9.71 -14.69
C ARG A 33 -17.05 10.82 -15.71
N GLU A 34 -16.46 12.00 -15.51
CA GLU A 34 -16.63 13.21 -16.34
C GLU A 34 -15.44 13.41 -17.28
N ALA A 35 -14.46 12.52 -17.24
CA ALA A 35 -13.23 12.66 -18.02
C ALA A 35 -13.49 12.70 -19.54
N GLN A 36 -14.58 12.10 -20.02
CA GLN A 36 -14.99 12.16 -21.44
C GLN A 36 -15.51 13.54 -21.84
N GLU A 37 -15.96 14.37 -20.90
CA GLU A 37 -16.46 15.74 -21.13
C GLU A 37 -15.32 16.79 -21.08
N ALA A 38 -14.11 16.36 -20.75
CA ALA A 38 -12.95 17.25 -20.68
C ALA A 38 -12.68 17.92 -22.04
N ASP A 39 -12.17 19.16 -22.02
CA ASP A 39 -11.81 19.90 -23.23
C ASP A 39 -10.71 19.18 -24.02
N GLY A 40 -11.08 18.59 -25.15
CA GLY A 40 -10.20 17.82 -26.01
C GLY A 40 -9.06 18.67 -26.63
N SER A 41 -9.32 19.96 -26.90
CA SER A 41 -8.32 20.87 -27.44
C SER A 41 -7.25 21.18 -26.39
N TRP A 42 -7.63 21.28 -25.13
CA TRP A 42 -6.70 21.47 -24.03
C TRP A 42 -5.91 20.19 -23.72
N LEU A 43 -6.58 19.04 -23.71
CA LEU A 43 -5.96 17.74 -23.44
C LEU A 43 -4.93 17.34 -24.50
N SER A 44 -5.20 17.66 -25.79
CA SER A 44 -4.29 17.32 -26.88
C SER A 44 -2.91 17.99 -26.76
N GLU A 45 -2.81 19.07 -26.01
CA GLU A 45 -1.57 19.78 -25.75
C GLU A 45 -0.93 19.40 -24.38
N ALA A 46 -1.60 18.61 -23.55
CA ALA A 46 -1.09 18.21 -22.26
C ALA A 46 -0.06 17.05 -22.40
N GLU A 47 1.09 17.24 -21.77
CA GLU A 47 2.20 16.27 -21.80
C GLU A 47 2.31 15.46 -20.50
N ALA A 48 1.52 15.79 -19.46
CA ALA A 48 1.54 15.09 -18.18
C ALA A 48 0.14 14.78 -17.66
N LEU A 49 0.03 13.66 -16.96
CA LEU A 49 -1.18 13.19 -16.31
C LEU A 49 -0.90 12.83 -14.84
N PHE A 50 -1.66 13.42 -13.92
CA PHE A 50 -1.72 12.99 -12.52
C PHE A 50 -2.98 12.14 -12.32
N THR A 51 -2.83 10.89 -11.89
CA THR A 51 -3.96 9.97 -11.79
C THR A 51 -3.70 8.80 -10.84
N TRP A 52 -4.77 8.18 -10.33
CA TRP A 52 -4.75 6.80 -9.86
C TRP A 52 -5.18 5.85 -10.98
N ARG A 53 -6.34 6.11 -11.58
CA ARG A 53 -6.88 5.37 -12.73
C ARG A 53 -7.58 6.35 -13.66
N PHE A 54 -7.60 6.02 -14.93
CA PHE A 54 -8.29 6.77 -15.98
C PHE A 54 -9.22 5.85 -16.77
N PRO A 55 -10.28 6.39 -17.40
CA PRO A 55 -11.19 5.61 -18.25
C PRO A 55 -10.48 5.00 -19.46
N VAL A 56 -10.96 3.86 -19.91
CA VAL A 56 -10.49 3.21 -21.16
C VAL A 56 -10.65 4.20 -22.35
N GLY A 57 -9.62 4.27 -23.18
CA GLY A 57 -9.57 5.18 -24.33
C GLY A 57 -9.24 6.63 -24.00
N PHE A 58 -9.05 6.98 -22.73
CA PHE A 58 -8.76 8.37 -22.33
C PHE A 58 -7.43 8.86 -22.87
N LEU A 59 -6.39 8.03 -22.89
CA LEU A 59 -5.05 8.44 -23.34
C LEU A 59 -5.00 8.80 -24.84
N ALA A 60 -5.91 8.28 -25.67
CA ALA A 60 -6.01 8.67 -27.07
C ALA A 60 -6.29 10.17 -27.26
N ARG A 61 -6.83 10.85 -26.22
CA ARG A 61 -7.08 12.31 -26.20
C ARG A 61 -5.84 13.13 -25.81
N MET A 62 -4.77 12.46 -25.39
CA MET A 62 -3.51 13.07 -24.94
C MET A 62 -2.32 12.60 -25.82
N PRO A 63 -2.32 12.89 -27.14
CA PRO A 63 -1.31 12.38 -28.08
C PRO A 63 0.11 12.87 -27.76
N ARG A 64 0.27 13.90 -26.93
CA ARG A 64 1.56 14.44 -26.50
C ARG A 64 2.00 13.96 -25.12
N LEU A 65 1.26 13.01 -24.50
CA LEU A 65 1.56 12.51 -23.15
C LEU A 65 2.96 11.88 -23.09
N LYS A 66 3.77 12.34 -22.14
CA LYS A 66 5.14 11.86 -21.87
C LYS A 66 5.33 11.35 -20.46
N TRP A 67 4.51 11.82 -19.52
CA TRP A 67 4.66 11.54 -18.10
C TRP A 67 3.33 11.27 -17.40
N ILE A 68 3.29 10.20 -16.63
CA ILE A 68 2.21 9.90 -15.70
C ILE A 68 2.76 9.91 -14.27
N GLN A 69 2.26 10.82 -13.45
CA GLN A 69 2.45 10.80 -12.00
C GLN A 69 1.31 10.02 -11.37
N ASN A 70 1.62 8.85 -10.84
CA ASN A 70 0.65 8.08 -10.07
C ASN A 70 0.37 8.73 -8.71
N SER A 71 -0.90 8.81 -8.34
CA SER A 71 -1.35 9.36 -7.06
C SER A 71 -1.24 8.37 -5.89
N GLY A 72 -0.48 7.30 -6.04
CA GLY A 72 -0.28 6.27 -5.02
C GLY A 72 1.08 5.61 -5.14
N ALA A 73 1.38 4.67 -4.23
CA ALA A 73 2.62 3.91 -4.23
C ALA A 73 2.60 2.72 -5.18
N GLY A 74 1.48 2.00 -5.27
CA GLY A 74 1.33 0.86 -6.15
C GLY A 74 1.05 1.27 -7.59
N VAL A 75 1.70 0.63 -8.55
CA VAL A 75 1.65 0.97 -10.00
C VAL A 75 1.26 -0.20 -10.90
N ASP A 76 0.93 -1.34 -10.33
CA ASP A 76 0.57 -2.57 -11.03
C ASP A 76 -0.52 -2.35 -12.11
N HIS A 77 -1.53 -1.54 -11.81
CA HIS A 77 -2.62 -1.18 -12.72
C HIS A 77 -2.19 -0.24 -13.87
N LEU A 78 -1.08 0.48 -13.74
CA LEU A 78 -0.51 1.31 -14.81
C LEU A 78 0.51 0.54 -15.65
N VAL A 79 1.38 -0.23 -15.00
CA VAL A 79 2.43 -1.01 -15.68
C VAL A 79 1.83 -2.03 -16.64
N GLY A 80 0.72 -2.68 -16.27
CA GLY A 80 0.00 -3.65 -17.12
C GLY A 80 -0.98 -3.03 -18.12
N ASN A 81 -1.10 -1.70 -18.18
CA ASN A 81 -2.08 -1.05 -19.05
C ASN A 81 -1.53 -0.88 -20.48
N ALA A 82 -2.17 -1.55 -21.45
CA ALA A 82 -1.78 -1.54 -22.86
C ALA A 82 -1.92 -0.16 -23.55
N GLU A 83 -2.71 0.77 -23.00
CA GLU A 83 -2.83 2.14 -23.53
C GLU A 83 -1.59 2.99 -23.25
N ILE A 84 -0.76 2.60 -22.26
CA ILE A 84 0.42 3.37 -21.89
C ILE A 84 1.61 2.93 -22.74
N GLY A 85 1.95 3.73 -23.75
CA GLY A 85 3.08 3.48 -24.63
C GLY A 85 4.43 3.34 -23.88
N PRO A 86 5.42 2.67 -24.48
CA PRO A 86 6.70 2.38 -23.84
C PRO A 86 7.49 3.65 -23.48
N ASP A 87 7.31 4.72 -24.23
CA ASP A 87 8.03 5.99 -24.06
C ASP A 87 7.42 6.89 -22.96
N ILE A 88 6.23 6.54 -22.43
CA ILE A 88 5.60 7.31 -21.37
C ILE A 88 6.25 6.92 -20.04
N VAL A 89 6.86 7.90 -19.38
CA VAL A 89 7.46 7.72 -18.05
C VAL A 89 6.38 7.64 -16.99
N ILE A 90 6.42 6.63 -16.14
CA ILE A 90 5.54 6.50 -14.96
C ILE A 90 6.39 6.79 -13.73
N THR A 91 5.90 7.67 -12.86
CA THR A 91 6.47 7.88 -11.53
C THR A 91 5.38 7.69 -10.47
N ARG A 92 5.80 7.48 -9.22
CA ARG A 92 4.89 7.25 -8.10
C ARG A 92 5.32 8.05 -6.87
N ALA A 93 4.44 8.18 -5.90
CA ALA A 93 4.77 8.67 -4.57
C ALA A 93 4.81 7.48 -3.61
N ASP A 94 5.93 7.23 -2.97
CA ASP A 94 6.08 6.12 -2.03
C ASP A 94 6.70 6.52 -0.69
N GLY A 95 7.29 7.71 -0.58
CA GLY A 95 7.93 8.21 0.64
C GLY A 95 6.93 8.55 1.75
N ALA A 96 5.86 9.25 1.39
CA ALA A 96 4.85 9.71 2.35
C ALA A 96 4.01 8.57 2.95
N PHE A 97 3.78 7.49 2.18
CA PHE A 97 2.95 6.38 2.62
C PHE A 97 3.55 5.59 3.79
N GLY A 98 4.87 5.46 3.86
CA GLY A 98 5.52 4.67 4.89
C GLY A 98 5.22 5.14 6.30
N PHE A 99 5.10 6.46 6.51
CA PHE A 99 4.73 7.04 7.80
C PHE A 99 3.30 6.64 8.24
N TRP A 100 2.33 6.68 7.33
CA TRP A 100 0.95 6.33 7.63
C TRP A 100 0.77 4.84 7.80
N MET A 101 1.36 4.04 6.90
CA MET A 101 1.28 2.59 6.95
C MET A 101 1.99 2.02 8.18
N ALA A 102 3.11 2.62 8.62
CA ALA A 102 3.74 2.26 9.89
C ALA A 102 2.78 2.48 11.07
N ARG A 103 2.11 3.62 11.14
CA ARG A 103 1.12 3.91 12.20
C ARG A 103 -0.08 2.98 12.16
N TYR A 104 -0.54 2.62 10.95
CA TYR A 104 -1.60 1.64 10.80
C TYR A 104 -1.19 0.28 11.38
N VAL A 105 0.00 -0.22 11.00
CA VAL A 105 0.54 -1.48 11.52
C VAL A 105 0.72 -1.43 13.03
N LEU A 106 1.33 -0.37 13.56
CA LEU A 106 1.48 -0.18 15.01
C LEU A 106 0.14 -0.11 15.74
N GLY A 107 -0.84 0.62 15.18
CA GLY A 107 -2.17 0.76 15.78
C GLY A 107 -2.86 -0.58 15.98
N HIS A 108 -2.82 -1.45 14.97
CA HIS A 108 -3.40 -2.80 15.07
C HIS A 108 -2.62 -3.71 15.99
N LEU A 109 -1.28 -3.73 15.91
CA LEU A 109 -0.44 -4.54 16.77
C LEU A 109 -0.58 -4.14 18.25
N LEU A 110 -0.53 -2.85 18.56
CA LEU A 110 -0.69 -2.34 19.92
C LEU A 110 -2.11 -2.55 20.46
N SER A 111 -3.14 -2.38 19.63
CA SER A 111 -4.53 -2.68 20.02
C SER A 111 -4.69 -4.13 20.45
N GLU A 112 -4.02 -5.04 19.78
CA GLU A 112 -4.01 -6.46 20.12
C GLU A 112 -3.17 -6.72 21.38
N ALA A 113 -1.93 -6.27 21.42
CA ALA A 113 -1.01 -6.48 22.55
C ALA A 113 -1.58 -5.90 23.86
N GLN A 114 -2.25 -4.75 23.80
CA GLN A 114 -2.92 -4.10 24.95
C GLN A 114 -4.32 -4.65 25.22
N ARG A 115 -4.79 -5.64 24.43
CA ARG A 115 -6.11 -6.28 24.60
C ARG A 115 -7.26 -5.27 24.62
N MET A 116 -7.21 -4.25 23.74
CA MET A 116 -8.17 -3.14 23.75
C MET A 116 -9.61 -3.60 23.49
N ALA A 117 -9.80 -4.61 22.63
CA ALA A 117 -11.13 -5.15 22.34
C ALA A 117 -11.77 -5.83 23.55
N GLU A 118 -10.99 -6.59 24.31
CA GLU A 118 -11.46 -7.23 25.55
C GLU A 118 -11.73 -6.19 26.64
N GLY A 119 -10.91 -5.13 26.71
CA GLY A 119 -11.17 -4.00 27.59
C GLY A 119 -12.50 -3.31 27.28
N ALA A 120 -12.77 -3.04 26.00
CA ALA A 120 -14.02 -2.45 25.54
C ALA A 120 -15.23 -3.37 25.83
N ALA A 121 -15.08 -4.69 25.63
CA ALA A 121 -16.13 -5.65 25.98
C ALA A 121 -16.41 -5.69 27.49
N SER A 122 -15.37 -5.62 28.32
CA SER A 122 -15.50 -5.54 29.77
C SER A 122 -16.21 -4.26 30.21
N GLN A 123 -15.90 -3.13 29.57
CA GLN A 123 -16.58 -1.85 29.80
C GLN A 123 -18.06 -1.93 29.44
N ALA A 124 -18.41 -2.56 28.32
CA ALA A 124 -19.80 -2.69 27.86
C ALA A 124 -20.67 -3.50 28.84
N THR A 125 -20.06 -4.40 29.61
CA THR A 125 -20.73 -5.22 30.64
C THR A 125 -20.51 -4.71 32.08
N ALA A 126 -19.91 -3.51 32.25
CA ALA A 126 -19.53 -2.95 33.56
C ALA A 126 -18.73 -3.94 34.45
N THR A 127 -17.85 -4.75 33.80
CA THR A 127 -17.08 -5.80 34.48
C THR A 127 -15.64 -5.36 34.67
N TRP A 128 -15.16 -5.32 35.92
CA TRP A 128 -13.74 -5.09 36.21
C TRP A 128 -12.94 -6.38 35.99
N ASN A 129 -12.29 -6.49 34.77
CA ASN A 129 -11.52 -7.68 34.42
C ASN A 129 -10.04 -7.52 34.79
N SER A 130 -9.69 -7.91 36.00
CA SER A 130 -8.28 -7.87 36.49
C SER A 130 -7.33 -8.90 35.82
N LYS A 131 -7.86 -9.77 34.95
CA LYS A 131 -7.09 -10.79 34.21
C LYS A 131 -6.60 -10.28 32.84
N LEU A 132 -6.95 -9.07 32.43
CA LEU A 132 -6.42 -8.46 31.22
C LEU A 132 -4.96 -8.05 31.45
N ILE A 133 -4.06 -8.85 30.94
CA ILE A 133 -2.61 -8.60 31.00
C ILE A 133 -2.12 -8.27 29.58
N PRO A 134 -1.51 -7.10 29.36
CA PRO A 134 -0.88 -6.77 28.09
C PRO A 134 0.22 -7.75 27.70
N GLU A 135 0.41 -7.97 26.41
CA GLU A 135 1.54 -8.74 25.87
C GLU A 135 2.79 -7.87 25.82
N ASP A 136 3.94 -8.40 26.30
CA ASP A 136 5.24 -7.81 26.03
C ASP A 136 5.72 -8.19 24.65
N LEU A 137 5.95 -7.18 23.79
CA LEU A 137 6.42 -7.34 22.43
C LEU A 137 7.95 -7.37 22.32
N SER A 138 8.68 -7.09 23.41
CA SER A 138 10.15 -7.01 23.39
C SER A 138 10.78 -8.35 23.00
N GLY A 139 11.71 -8.32 22.02
CA GLY A 139 12.37 -9.51 21.50
C GLY A 139 11.47 -10.43 20.65
N ARG A 140 10.20 -10.07 20.41
CA ARG A 140 9.33 -10.84 19.51
C ARG A 140 9.71 -10.57 18.06
N SER A 141 9.64 -11.59 17.22
CA SER A 141 10.01 -11.48 15.81
C SER A 141 8.89 -10.87 14.97
N ALA A 142 9.25 -9.87 14.13
CA ALA A 142 8.40 -9.25 13.13
C ALA A 142 9.00 -9.41 11.73
N LEU A 143 8.21 -9.97 10.81
CA LEU A 143 8.59 -10.24 9.43
C LEU A 143 7.91 -9.22 8.51
N VAL A 144 8.68 -8.56 7.65
CA VAL A 144 8.15 -7.57 6.70
C VAL A 144 8.49 -8.00 5.28
N LEU A 145 7.49 -8.48 4.55
CA LEU A 145 7.62 -8.84 3.14
C LEU A 145 7.43 -7.60 2.27
N GLY A 146 8.46 -7.27 1.47
CA GLY A 146 8.52 -6.03 0.70
C GLY A 146 9.29 -4.94 1.44
N PHE A 147 10.58 -5.19 1.74
CA PHE A 147 11.43 -4.28 2.53
C PHE A 147 12.06 -3.16 1.67
N GLY A 148 11.18 -2.42 0.94
CA GLY A 148 11.50 -1.19 0.23
C GLY A 148 11.41 0.05 1.14
N ARG A 149 11.14 1.23 0.55
CA ARG A 149 11.01 2.50 1.32
C ARG A 149 9.92 2.41 2.40
N ILE A 150 8.74 1.88 2.05
CA ILE A 150 7.60 1.73 2.98
C ILE A 150 7.92 0.67 4.04
N GLY A 151 8.33 -0.53 3.63
CA GLY A 151 8.62 -1.63 4.55
C GLY A 151 9.71 -1.29 5.55
N ARG A 152 10.72 -0.52 5.14
CA ARG A 152 11.78 -0.03 6.04
C ARG A 152 11.24 0.95 7.09
N GLN A 153 10.32 1.84 6.73
CA GLN A 153 9.69 2.73 7.71
C GLN A 153 8.83 1.95 8.71
N ILE A 154 8.08 0.94 8.22
CA ILE A 154 7.36 0.01 9.09
C ILE A 154 8.33 -0.72 10.02
N GLY A 155 9.43 -1.26 9.48
CA GLY A 155 10.45 -1.96 10.24
C GLY A 155 11.07 -1.10 11.35
N ARG A 156 11.41 0.16 11.05
CA ARG A 156 11.92 1.11 12.05
C ARG A 156 10.92 1.33 13.18
N ALA A 157 9.66 1.57 12.84
CA ALA A 157 8.62 1.79 13.83
C ALA A 157 8.36 0.55 14.70
N LEU A 158 8.44 -0.66 14.15
CA LEU A 158 8.33 -1.92 14.89
C LEU A 158 9.54 -2.12 15.83
N ARG A 159 10.74 -1.79 15.38
CA ARG A 159 11.95 -1.87 16.20
C ARG A 159 11.92 -0.93 17.40
N GLU A 160 11.35 0.27 17.27
CA GLU A 160 11.13 1.20 18.40
C GLU A 160 10.20 0.62 19.48
N LEU A 161 9.35 -0.36 19.13
CA LEU A 161 8.57 -1.13 20.11
C LEU A 161 9.33 -2.33 20.70
N GLY A 162 10.61 -2.50 20.37
CA GLY A 162 11.44 -3.59 20.86
C GLY A 162 11.33 -4.91 20.08
N LEU A 163 10.64 -4.95 18.91
CA LEU A 163 10.59 -6.16 18.10
C LEU A 163 11.91 -6.40 17.33
N GLU A 164 12.23 -7.66 17.13
CA GLU A 164 13.28 -8.12 16.22
C GLU A 164 12.74 -8.17 14.79
N VAL A 165 13.19 -7.24 13.94
CA VAL A 165 12.63 -7.07 12.60
C VAL A 165 13.48 -7.73 11.54
N HIS A 166 12.86 -8.58 10.71
CA HIS A 166 13.44 -9.23 9.55
C HIS A 166 12.76 -8.75 8.27
N GLY A 167 13.55 -8.21 7.33
CA GLY A 167 13.07 -7.77 6.03
C GLY A 167 13.15 -8.88 4.98
N PHE A 168 12.10 -9.04 4.17
CA PHE A 168 12.09 -9.99 3.05
C PHE A 168 12.02 -9.26 1.72
N VAL A 169 12.98 -9.54 0.86
CA VAL A 169 13.18 -8.89 -0.45
C VAL A 169 13.29 -9.93 -1.56
N ARG A 170 13.11 -9.49 -2.81
CA ARG A 170 13.28 -10.37 -3.98
C ARG A 170 14.71 -10.85 -4.12
N THR A 171 15.67 -9.95 -3.97
CA THR A 171 17.11 -10.23 -4.05
C THR A 171 17.75 -9.81 -2.75
N PRO A 172 18.19 -10.75 -1.90
CA PRO A 172 18.90 -10.44 -0.66
C PRO A 172 20.17 -9.62 -0.93
N ARG A 173 20.44 -8.71 -0.02
CA ARG A 173 21.64 -7.87 -0.03
C ARG A 173 22.06 -7.55 1.39
N ALA A 174 23.32 -7.19 1.58
CA ALA A 174 23.78 -6.65 2.85
C ALA A 174 23.03 -5.35 3.17
N ASP A 175 22.67 -5.16 4.42
CA ASP A 175 22.01 -3.98 4.93
C ASP A 175 22.49 -3.72 6.36
N ASP A 176 22.93 -2.50 6.65
CA ASP A 176 23.55 -2.17 7.94
C ASP A 176 22.52 -1.98 9.06
N GLU A 177 21.25 -1.90 8.71
CA GLU A 177 20.18 -1.57 9.65
C GLU A 177 19.32 -2.79 10.02
N PHE A 178 19.08 -3.70 9.06
CA PHE A 178 18.18 -4.84 9.23
C PHE A 178 18.70 -6.12 8.55
N PRO A 179 18.48 -7.30 9.13
CA PRO A 179 18.69 -8.55 8.43
C PRO A 179 17.70 -8.68 7.26
N LEU A 180 18.23 -8.86 6.04
CA LEU A 180 17.45 -9.04 4.82
C LEU A 180 17.57 -10.45 4.28
N HIS A 181 16.42 -11.07 4.02
CA HIS A 181 16.28 -12.45 3.55
C HIS A 181 15.59 -12.49 2.18
N GLY A 182 15.72 -13.60 1.47
CA GLY A 182 14.92 -13.91 0.29
C GLY A 182 13.47 -14.23 0.66
N ALA A 183 12.52 -13.94 -0.24
CA ALA A 183 11.11 -14.29 0.01
C ALA A 183 10.93 -15.82 0.22
N GLY A 184 11.78 -16.66 -0.37
CA GLY A 184 11.78 -18.11 -0.18
C GLY A 184 12.15 -18.58 1.23
N ASP A 185 12.81 -17.73 2.03
CA ASP A 185 13.20 -18.06 3.40
C ASP A 185 12.06 -17.83 4.41
N LEU A 186 10.97 -17.16 3.98
CA LEU A 186 9.84 -16.81 4.84
C LEU A 186 9.25 -17.99 5.64
N PRO A 187 9.07 -19.20 5.06
CA PRO A 187 8.55 -20.36 5.80
C PRO A 187 9.38 -20.75 7.02
N ALA A 188 10.70 -20.57 6.96
CA ALA A 188 11.59 -20.91 8.08
C ALA A 188 11.49 -19.94 9.26
N HIS A 189 11.02 -18.70 9.03
CA HIS A 189 10.89 -17.67 10.06
C HIS A 189 9.49 -17.61 10.70
N LEU A 190 8.45 -18.14 10.04
CA LEU A 190 7.06 -18.07 10.50
C LEU A 190 6.79 -18.78 11.84
N PRO A 191 7.40 -19.93 12.16
CA PRO A 191 7.08 -20.63 13.42
C PRO A 191 7.35 -19.81 14.68
N GLY A 192 8.34 -18.91 14.65
CA GLY A 192 8.69 -18.01 15.77
C GLY A 192 8.13 -16.60 15.67
N ALA A 193 7.45 -16.27 14.58
CA ALA A 193 7.03 -14.90 14.31
C ALA A 193 5.79 -14.50 15.12
N ARG A 194 5.79 -13.26 15.62
CA ARG A 194 4.63 -12.60 16.21
C ARG A 194 3.83 -11.81 15.17
N LEU A 195 4.50 -11.30 14.17
CA LEU A 195 3.91 -10.43 13.16
C LEU A 195 4.45 -10.74 11.76
N LEU A 196 3.57 -10.84 10.78
CA LEU A 196 3.90 -10.83 9.36
C LEU A 196 3.19 -9.65 8.69
N VAL A 197 3.96 -8.69 8.15
CA VAL A 197 3.45 -7.56 7.38
C VAL A 197 3.72 -7.79 5.89
N LEU A 198 2.66 -7.73 5.08
CA LEU A 198 2.77 -7.74 3.63
C LEU A 198 2.70 -6.30 3.11
N CYS A 199 3.79 -5.81 2.52
CA CYS A 199 3.84 -4.52 1.83
C CYS A 199 4.65 -4.60 0.51
N ALA A 200 4.81 -5.81 -0.03
CA ALA A 200 5.44 -6.04 -1.32
C ALA A 200 4.54 -5.57 -2.48
N PRO A 201 5.11 -5.21 -3.64
CA PRO A 201 4.31 -4.99 -4.84
C PRO A 201 3.68 -6.29 -5.33
N LEU A 202 2.58 -6.17 -6.08
CA LEU A 202 1.98 -7.32 -6.77
C LEU A 202 2.80 -7.66 -8.01
N THR A 203 3.32 -8.88 -8.06
CA THR A 203 4.03 -9.48 -9.18
C THR A 203 3.59 -10.93 -9.33
N GLU A 204 3.99 -11.62 -10.38
CA GLU A 204 3.73 -13.07 -10.50
C GLU A 204 4.31 -13.86 -9.30
N ALA A 205 5.47 -13.47 -8.79
CA ALA A 205 6.11 -14.12 -7.65
C ALA A 205 5.42 -13.84 -6.30
N THR A 206 4.63 -12.78 -6.18
CA THR A 206 3.93 -12.41 -4.94
C THR A 206 2.45 -12.70 -4.98
N ARG A 207 1.89 -12.98 -6.14
CA ARG A 207 0.49 -13.36 -6.31
C ARG A 207 0.23 -14.73 -5.67
N GLY A 208 -0.72 -14.79 -4.74
CA GLY A 208 -1.06 -16.00 -4.00
C GLY A 208 0.09 -16.55 -3.13
N LEU A 209 1.08 -15.73 -2.82
CA LEU A 209 2.23 -16.16 -2.01
C LEU A 209 1.82 -16.64 -0.62
N VAL A 210 0.81 -16.00 -0.03
CA VAL A 210 0.24 -16.41 1.26
C VAL A 210 -0.88 -17.41 0.99
N ASP A 211 -0.48 -18.65 0.78
CA ASP A 211 -1.30 -19.81 0.51
C ASP A 211 -1.35 -20.77 1.73
N ALA A 212 -2.03 -21.91 1.57
CA ALA A 212 -2.16 -22.92 2.61
C ALA A 212 -0.78 -23.46 3.08
N ARG A 213 0.20 -23.58 2.17
CA ARG A 213 1.53 -24.11 2.49
C ARG A 213 2.30 -23.16 3.37
N LEU A 214 2.29 -21.86 3.00
CA LEU A 214 2.96 -20.85 3.81
C LEU A 214 2.28 -20.70 5.17
N LEU A 215 0.95 -20.64 5.21
CA LEU A 215 0.18 -20.48 6.44
C LEU A 215 0.31 -21.66 7.40
N ALA A 216 0.50 -22.89 6.88
CA ALA A 216 0.78 -24.07 7.71
C ALA A 216 2.10 -23.98 8.48
N CYS A 217 3.04 -23.12 8.06
CA CYS A 217 4.28 -22.83 8.79
C CYS A 217 4.08 -21.81 9.92
N GLY A 218 2.88 -21.22 10.07
CA GLY A 218 2.58 -20.22 11.08
C GLY A 218 2.44 -20.80 12.49
N ASN A 219 1.93 -19.98 13.39
CA ASN A 219 1.67 -20.36 14.78
C ASN A 219 0.44 -19.60 15.33
N PRO A 220 -0.20 -20.07 16.42
CA PRO A 220 -1.40 -19.46 16.98
C PRO A 220 -1.24 -18.00 17.48
N GLY A 221 0.00 -17.57 17.70
CA GLY A 221 0.32 -16.21 18.13
C GLY A 221 0.66 -15.26 16.97
N LEU A 222 0.71 -15.77 15.73
CA LEU A 222 1.05 -14.97 14.56
C LEU A 222 -0.12 -14.05 14.15
N THR A 223 0.16 -12.77 13.94
CA THR A 223 -0.76 -11.81 13.31
C THR A 223 -0.26 -11.47 11.90
N LEU A 224 -1.15 -11.63 10.91
CA LEU A 224 -0.93 -11.17 9.53
C LEU A 224 -1.52 -9.79 9.34
N ILE A 225 -0.75 -8.83 8.82
CA ILE A 225 -1.26 -7.52 8.39
C ILE A 225 -0.94 -7.32 6.91
N ASN A 226 -1.97 -7.23 6.07
CA ASN A 226 -1.81 -6.98 4.65
C ASN A 226 -2.12 -5.53 4.28
N VAL A 227 -1.09 -4.76 3.95
CA VAL A 227 -1.14 -3.39 3.44
C VAL A 227 -0.55 -3.27 2.03
N GLY A 228 -0.26 -4.41 1.39
CA GLY A 228 0.29 -4.52 0.03
C GLY A 228 -0.80 -4.59 -1.03
N ARG A 229 -1.15 -5.83 -1.43
CA ARG A 229 -2.22 -6.13 -2.40
C ARG A 229 -3.03 -7.34 -1.95
N GLY A 230 -4.33 -7.30 -2.21
CA GLY A 230 -5.25 -8.38 -1.83
C GLY A 230 -4.90 -9.72 -2.46
N GLU A 231 -4.47 -9.71 -3.71
CA GLU A 231 -4.11 -10.91 -4.47
C GLU A 231 -2.88 -11.65 -3.93
N GLN A 232 -2.16 -11.09 -2.98
CA GLN A 232 -1.04 -11.78 -2.31
C GLN A 232 -1.53 -12.89 -1.36
N VAL A 233 -2.77 -12.80 -0.90
CA VAL A 233 -3.38 -13.73 0.06
C VAL A 233 -4.47 -14.53 -0.61
N VAL A 234 -4.38 -15.86 -0.49
CA VAL A 234 -5.46 -16.77 -0.90
C VAL A 234 -6.52 -16.80 0.20
N ALA A 235 -7.65 -16.13 -0.02
CA ALA A 235 -8.65 -15.89 1.03
C ALA A 235 -9.22 -17.19 1.65
N ALA A 236 -9.44 -18.24 0.85
CA ALA A 236 -9.93 -19.53 1.35
C ALA A 236 -8.91 -20.20 2.28
N ASP A 237 -7.63 -20.14 1.92
CA ASP A 237 -6.53 -20.71 2.72
C ASP A 237 -6.33 -19.95 4.02
N LEU A 238 -6.47 -18.61 3.97
CA LEU A 238 -6.42 -17.76 5.16
C LEU A 238 -7.52 -18.12 6.16
N LEU A 239 -8.75 -18.28 5.70
CA LEU A 239 -9.88 -18.68 6.56
C LEU A 239 -9.61 -20.04 7.21
N ALA A 240 -9.19 -21.04 6.41
CA ALA A 240 -8.88 -22.36 6.91
C ALA A 240 -7.73 -22.35 7.95
N ALA A 241 -6.68 -21.53 7.72
CA ALA A 241 -5.57 -21.39 8.64
C ALA A 241 -5.95 -20.73 9.97
N LEU A 242 -6.84 -19.73 9.94
CA LEU A 242 -7.39 -19.09 11.15
C LEU A 242 -8.26 -20.05 11.97
N ASP A 243 -9.07 -20.89 11.30
CA ASP A 243 -9.89 -21.91 11.93
C ASP A 243 -9.04 -23.02 12.54
N ALA A 244 -8.01 -23.48 11.83
CA ALA A 244 -7.08 -24.50 12.28
C ALA A 244 -6.09 -24.02 13.37
N GLY A 245 -5.99 -22.71 13.61
CA GLY A 245 -5.06 -22.13 14.59
C GLY A 245 -3.62 -22.03 14.11
N HIS A 246 -3.35 -22.15 12.81
CA HIS A 246 -2.03 -21.86 12.22
C HIS A 246 -1.72 -20.36 12.19
N LEU A 247 -2.75 -19.53 12.37
CA LEU A 247 -2.68 -18.09 12.43
C LEU A 247 -3.61 -17.59 13.52
N GLY A 248 -3.16 -16.65 14.35
CA GLY A 248 -3.96 -16.08 15.44
C GLY A 248 -4.96 -15.03 14.95
N ARG A 249 -4.52 -14.16 14.04
CA ARG A 249 -5.31 -13.03 13.57
C ARG A 249 -4.87 -12.56 12.18
N ALA A 250 -5.79 -11.92 11.45
CA ALA A 250 -5.49 -11.20 10.22
C ALA A 250 -6.10 -9.79 10.22
N VAL A 251 -5.33 -8.82 9.72
CA VAL A 251 -5.78 -7.45 9.43
C VAL A 251 -5.59 -7.22 7.94
N LEU A 252 -6.67 -7.00 7.23
CA LEU A 252 -6.68 -6.87 5.78
C LEU A 252 -7.17 -5.47 5.39
N ASP A 253 -6.28 -4.68 4.82
CA ASP A 253 -6.61 -3.36 4.30
C ASP A 253 -6.89 -3.37 2.79
N VAL A 254 -6.49 -4.45 2.12
CA VAL A 254 -6.56 -4.59 0.66
C VAL A 254 -7.18 -5.93 0.24
N PHE A 255 -7.88 -5.92 -0.90
CA PHE A 255 -8.63 -7.08 -1.39
C PHE A 255 -8.47 -7.23 -2.91
N PRO A 256 -8.60 -8.46 -3.47
CA PRO A 256 -8.56 -8.67 -4.93
C PRO A 256 -9.68 -7.94 -5.67
N VAL A 257 -10.83 -7.75 -5.01
CA VAL A 257 -11.97 -6.96 -5.51
C VAL A 257 -12.29 -5.89 -4.50
N GLU A 258 -12.19 -4.64 -4.91
CA GLU A 258 -12.48 -3.47 -4.09
C GLU A 258 -13.55 -2.59 -4.77
N PRO A 259 -14.61 -2.19 -4.05
CA PRO A 259 -14.92 -2.50 -2.64
C PRO A 259 -15.15 -3.99 -2.37
N LEU A 260 -14.75 -4.46 -1.18
CA LEU A 260 -14.98 -5.86 -0.77
C LEU A 260 -16.49 -6.17 -0.80
N PRO A 261 -16.94 -7.18 -1.55
CA PRO A 261 -18.35 -7.53 -1.63
C PRO A 261 -18.96 -7.82 -0.25
N GLY A 262 -20.18 -7.34 -0.01
CA GLY A 262 -20.86 -7.45 1.29
C GLY A 262 -21.18 -8.89 1.72
N ASN A 263 -21.18 -9.84 0.79
CA ASN A 263 -21.34 -11.27 1.05
C ASN A 263 -20.01 -12.02 1.30
N SER A 264 -18.87 -11.33 1.26
CA SER A 264 -17.58 -11.96 1.54
C SER A 264 -17.53 -12.54 2.96
N PRO A 265 -17.07 -13.79 3.13
CA PRO A 265 -16.92 -14.40 4.45
C PRO A 265 -15.90 -13.67 5.34
N LEU A 266 -14.98 -12.91 4.76
CA LEU A 266 -13.98 -12.14 5.50
C LEU A 266 -14.60 -11.13 6.48
N TRP A 267 -15.79 -10.57 6.15
CA TRP A 267 -16.50 -9.62 7.02
C TRP A 267 -16.95 -10.22 8.36
N ARG A 268 -17.21 -11.52 8.39
CA ARG A 268 -17.86 -12.19 9.54
C ARG A 268 -16.93 -13.04 10.38
N HIS A 269 -15.69 -13.23 9.95
CA HIS A 269 -14.72 -14.04 10.67
C HIS A 269 -14.18 -13.27 11.89
N SER A 270 -14.37 -13.80 13.09
CA SER A 270 -14.05 -13.11 14.36
C SER A 270 -12.58 -12.75 14.55
N LYS A 271 -11.66 -13.45 13.87
CA LYS A 271 -10.22 -13.20 13.92
C LYS A 271 -9.74 -12.30 12.77
N ILE A 272 -10.64 -11.77 11.91
CA ILE A 272 -10.29 -10.88 10.81
C ILE A 272 -10.76 -9.47 11.13
N THR A 273 -9.87 -8.50 10.89
CA THR A 273 -10.22 -7.08 10.82
C THR A 273 -10.13 -6.63 9.37
N VAL A 274 -11.22 -6.06 8.86
CA VAL A 274 -11.30 -5.50 7.50
C VAL A 274 -11.27 -3.98 7.58
N THR A 275 -10.44 -3.35 6.76
CA THR A 275 -10.41 -1.89 6.60
C THR A 275 -10.44 -1.52 5.10
N PRO A 276 -10.97 -0.33 4.73
CA PRO A 276 -11.31 0.00 3.35
C PRO A 276 -10.14 0.67 2.60
N HIS A 277 -8.98 0.01 2.50
CA HIS A 277 -7.78 0.48 1.79
C HIS A 277 -7.38 1.89 2.22
N HIS A 278 -7.21 2.11 3.52
CA HIS A 278 -6.95 3.42 4.12
C HIS A 278 -5.61 3.53 4.89
N SER A 279 -4.84 2.45 4.94
CA SER A 279 -3.55 2.42 5.66
C SER A 279 -2.55 3.49 5.17
N GLY A 280 -2.68 3.90 3.91
CA GLY A 280 -1.87 4.94 3.28
C GLY A 280 -2.75 5.98 2.57
N PRO A 281 -3.14 7.10 3.20
CA PRO A 281 -4.05 8.06 2.60
C PRO A 281 -3.39 8.85 1.45
N SER A 282 -4.00 8.78 0.25
CA SER A 282 -3.64 9.63 -0.89
C SER A 282 -4.26 11.02 -0.71
N THR A 283 -3.61 11.89 0.05
CA THR A 283 -4.03 13.28 0.23
C THR A 283 -2.97 14.24 -0.30
N PRO A 284 -3.35 15.45 -0.80
CA PRO A 284 -2.39 16.44 -1.24
C PRO A 284 -1.31 16.73 -0.18
N ARG A 285 -1.73 16.94 1.07
CA ARG A 285 -0.82 17.22 2.20
C ARG A 285 0.23 16.13 2.40
N ALA A 286 -0.15 14.86 2.21
CA ALA A 286 0.77 13.73 2.40
C ALA A 286 1.72 13.57 1.21
N MET A 287 1.23 13.80 -0.02
CA MET A 287 1.94 13.39 -1.25
C MET A 287 2.70 14.51 -1.93
N ILE A 288 2.26 15.78 -1.85
CA ILE A 288 2.92 16.87 -2.56
C ILE A 288 4.41 16.97 -2.22
N PRO A 289 4.85 16.86 -0.96
CA PRO A 289 6.28 16.89 -0.64
C PRO A 289 7.10 15.81 -1.37
N ASP A 290 6.49 14.67 -1.67
CA ASP A 290 7.16 13.54 -2.33
C ASP A 290 7.24 13.69 -3.86
N ILE A 291 6.31 14.43 -4.47
CA ILE A 291 6.23 14.63 -5.93
C ILE A 291 6.62 16.03 -6.38
N GLN A 292 6.81 16.97 -5.47
CA GLN A 292 7.07 18.39 -5.77
C GLN A 292 8.28 18.59 -6.68
N ASP A 293 9.33 17.80 -6.45
CA ASP A 293 10.53 17.89 -7.30
C ASP A 293 10.24 17.50 -8.76
N ASN A 294 9.41 16.49 -8.98
CA ASN A 294 8.98 16.09 -10.32
C ASN A 294 8.05 17.12 -10.97
N LEU A 295 7.19 17.79 -10.20
CA LEU A 295 6.37 18.90 -10.73
C LEU A 295 7.27 20.06 -11.20
N ARG A 296 8.25 20.44 -10.37
CA ARG A 296 9.23 21.48 -10.71
C ARG A 296 10.04 21.13 -11.95
N ARG A 297 10.60 19.92 -12.00
CA ARG A 297 11.35 19.41 -13.16
C ARG A 297 10.52 19.43 -14.43
N TYR A 298 9.27 18.99 -14.34
CA TYR A 298 8.35 19.04 -15.47
C TYR A 298 8.09 20.48 -15.94
N ALA A 299 7.87 21.44 -15.04
CA ALA A 299 7.71 22.86 -15.37
C ALA A 299 8.96 23.42 -16.10
N GLU A 300 10.15 22.96 -15.73
CA GLU A 300 11.45 23.33 -16.32
C GLU A 300 11.78 22.59 -17.62
N GLY A 301 10.94 21.64 -18.02
CA GLY A 301 11.18 20.81 -19.20
C GLY A 301 12.19 19.70 -19.00
N LEU A 302 12.51 19.38 -17.76
CA LEU A 302 13.41 18.29 -17.38
C LEU A 302 12.63 16.97 -17.21
N PRO A 303 13.25 15.80 -17.47
CA PRO A 303 12.60 14.51 -17.25
C PRO A 303 12.34 14.29 -15.75
N PRO A 304 11.21 13.64 -15.39
CA PRO A 304 10.93 13.28 -14.00
C PRO A 304 11.94 12.25 -13.48
N MET A 305 12.17 12.23 -12.17
CA MET A 305 13.03 11.26 -11.50
C MET A 305 12.20 10.13 -10.86
N GLY A 306 12.85 8.99 -10.59
CA GLY A 306 12.19 7.87 -9.94
C GLY A 306 11.21 7.13 -10.85
N ALA A 307 11.57 6.99 -12.12
CA ALA A 307 10.78 6.21 -13.08
C ALA A 307 10.60 4.77 -12.59
N VAL A 308 9.37 4.28 -12.75
CA VAL A 308 9.00 2.89 -12.47
C VAL A 308 9.70 1.97 -13.48
N ASP A 309 10.34 0.91 -12.98
CA ASP A 309 10.87 -0.16 -13.82
C ASP A 309 9.72 -1.08 -14.26
N ARG A 310 9.26 -0.91 -15.50
CA ARG A 310 8.15 -1.71 -16.04
C ARG A 310 8.48 -3.19 -16.15
N GLY A 311 9.75 -3.55 -16.39
CA GLY A 311 10.20 -4.94 -16.46
C GLY A 311 10.15 -5.63 -15.10
N ARG A 312 10.30 -4.86 -14.03
CA ARG A 312 10.15 -5.34 -12.64
C ARG A 312 8.71 -5.27 -12.13
N GLY A 313 7.86 -4.44 -12.75
CA GLY A 313 6.48 -4.22 -12.34
C GLY A 313 6.31 -3.20 -11.20
N TYR A 314 7.39 -2.49 -10.81
CA TYR A 314 7.34 -1.51 -9.71
C TYR A 314 8.50 -0.51 -9.72
#